data_f51556ec285bcc579444b98615997cfb
#
_entry.id   f51556ec285bcc579444b98615997cfb
#
_cell.length_a   1.000
_cell.length_b   1.000
_cell.length_c   1.000
_cell.angle_alpha   90.00
_cell.angle_beta   90.00
_cell.angle_gamma   90.00
#
_symmetry.space_group_name_H-M   'P 1'
#
loop_
_entity.id
_entity.type
_entity.pdbx_description
1 polymer ?
#
loop_
_entity_poly.entity_id
_entity_poly.type
_entity_poly.pdbx_seq_one_letter_code
_entity_poly.pdbx_strand_id
1 'polypeptide(L)' 'MERTIYYPAMASVKNAAARFNVTPEYVRKLCRTGKICYTAISSRKWLINMDTLAQFFAQGEPVREDSQPVD' A
#
# COMPACT_ATOMS: atom_id res chain seq x y z
N MET A 1 25.03 18.03 16.92
CA MET A 1 24.37 16.88 16.61
C MET A 1 23.25 17.09 15.68
N GLU A 2 23.11 16.27 14.78
CA GLU A 2 22.13 16.47 13.86
C GLU A 2 20.93 15.72 14.21
N ARG A 3 19.83 16.19 13.74
CA ARG A 3 18.60 15.60 13.98
C ARG A 3 18.32 14.58 12.91
N THR A 4 17.98 13.42 13.30
CA THR A 4 17.66 12.39 12.36
C THR A 4 16.20 12.52 11.97
N ILE A 5 15.97 12.71 10.69
CA ILE A 5 14.62 12.80 10.20
C ILE A 5 14.25 11.47 9.59
N TYR A 6 13.17 10.91 10.09
CA TYR A 6 12.73 9.61 9.60
C TYR A 6 11.71 9.81 8.49
N TYR A 7 11.98 9.21 7.37
CA TYR A 7 11.05 9.22 6.25
C TYR A 7 10.56 7.81 6.01
N PRO A 8 9.26 7.63 5.88
CA PRO A 8 8.77 6.28 5.56
C PRO A 8 9.26 5.88 4.17
N ALA A 9 9.42 4.59 3.98
CA ALA A 9 9.81 4.08 2.68
C ALA A 9 8.67 4.29 1.71
N MET A 10 8.98 4.88 0.56
CA MET A 10 7.99 5.15 -0.46
C MET A 10 8.42 4.46 -1.74
N ALA A 11 7.45 4.03 -2.51
CA ALA A 11 7.72 3.37 -3.77
C ALA A 11 6.59 3.65 -4.74
N SER A 12 6.88 3.49 -6.03
CA SER A 12 5.83 3.64 -7.02
C SER A 12 4.85 2.47 -6.90
N VAL A 13 3.69 2.64 -7.53
CA VAL A 13 2.68 1.59 -7.49
C VAL A 13 3.26 0.29 -8.04
N LYS A 14 4.00 0.39 -9.13
CA LYS A 14 4.56 -0.79 -9.75
C LYS A 14 5.57 -1.49 -8.83
N ASN A 15 6.44 -0.70 -8.22
CA ASN A 15 7.44 -1.27 -7.32
C ASN A 15 6.81 -1.83 -6.06
N ALA A 16 5.81 -1.13 -5.53
CA ALA A 16 5.12 -1.61 -4.35
C ALA A 16 4.43 -2.94 -4.62
N ALA A 17 3.79 -3.03 -5.78
CA ALA A 17 3.11 -4.26 -6.16
C ALA A 17 4.10 -5.40 -6.30
N ALA A 18 5.24 -5.13 -6.92
CA ALA A 18 6.24 -6.18 -7.10
C ALA A 18 6.80 -6.64 -5.77
N ARG A 19 6.97 -5.71 -4.84
CA ARG A 19 7.52 -6.05 -3.56
C ARG A 19 6.65 -7.05 -2.81
N PHE A 20 5.34 -6.89 -2.93
CA PHE A 20 4.41 -7.76 -2.22
C PHE A 20 3.78 -8.80 -3.13
N ASN A 21 4.26 -8.89 -4.35
CA ASN A 21 3.82 -9.92 -5.28
C ASN A 21 2.32 -9.84 -5.56
N VAL A 22 1.84 -8.64 -5.76
CA VAL A 22 0.45 -8.40 -6.11
C VAL A 22 0.44 -7.54 -7.36
N THR A 23 -0.74 -7.31 -7.90
CA THR A 23 -0.85 -6.52 -9.12
C THR A 23 -0.87 -5.04 -8.79
N PRO A 24 -0.40 -4.20 -9.71
CA PRO A 24 -0.48 -2.75 -9.50
C PRO A 24 -1.90 -2.27 -9.32
N GLU A 25 -2.85 -2.90 -9.99
CA GLU A 25 -4.24 -2.51 -9.85
C GLU A 25 -4.76 -2.76 -8.45
N TYR A 26 -4.30 -3.83 -7.83
CA TYR A 26 -4.70 -4.11 -6.47
C TYR A 26 -4.18 -3.02 -5.54
N VAL A 27 -2.94 -2.59 -5.74
CA VAL A 27 -2.37 -1.52 -4.92
C VAL A 27 -3.17 -0.24 -5.13
N ARG A 28 -3.52 0.08 -6.37
CA ARG A 28 -4.32 1.27 -6.63
C ARG A 28 -5.68 1.18 -5.97
N LYS A 29 -6.25 0.01 -5.98
CA LYS A 29 -7.54 -0.17 -5.33
C LYS A 29 -7.43 0.09 -3.83
N LEU A 30 -6.37 -0.39 -3.21
CA LEU A 30 -6.17 -0.12 -1.79
C LEU A 30 -6.02 1.37 -1.52
N CYS A 31 -5.36 2.08 -2.42
CA CYS A 31 -5.23 3.52 -2.28
C CYS A 31 -6.58 4.21 -2.40
N ARG A 32 -7.34 3.84 -3.40
CA ARG A 32 -8.62 4.50 -3.64
C ARG A 32 -9.64 4.23 -2.56
N THR A 33 -9.54 3.07 -1.93
CA THR A 33 -10.48 2.73 -0.87
C THR A 33 -10.01 3.18 0.50
N GLY A 34 -8.86 3.86 0.56
CA GLY A 34 -8.39 4.43 1.81
C GLY A 34 -7.78 3.43 2.77
N LYS A 35 -7.40 2.27 2.29
CA LYS A 35 -6.83 1.26 3.17
C LYS A 35 -5.36 1.45 3.43
N ILE A 36 -4.67 2.16 2.55
CA ILE A 36 -3.26 2.48 2.74
C ILE A 36 -3.04 3.93 2.38
N CYS A 37 -1.94 4.48 2.85
CA CYS A 37 -1.59 5.86 2.59
C CYS A 37 -0.75 5.97 1.34
N TYR A 38 -0.95 7.03 0.59
CA TYR A 38 -0.16 7.27 -0.59
C TYR A 38 -0.15 8.76 -0.88
N THR A 39 0.78 9.16 -1.73
CA THR A 39 0.87 10.55 -2.16
C THR A 39 0.83 10.58 -3.67
N ALA A 40 -0.12 11.33 -4.22
CA ALA A 40 -0.23 11.46 -5.66
C ALA A 40 0.63 12.62 -6.10
N ILE A 41 1.71 12.30 -6.80
CA ILE A 41 2.59 13.32 -7.35
C ILE A 41 1.94 13.91 -8.60
N SER A 42 1.33 13.06 -9.40
CA SER A 42 0.62 13.48 -10.59
C SER A 42 -0.48 12.46 -10.83
N SER A 43 -1.25 12.67 -11.87
CA SER A 43 -2.35 11.75 -12.15
C SER A 43 -1.84 10.34 -12.46
N ARG A 44 -0.57 10.23 -12.84
CA ARG A 44 -0.01 8.93 -13.18
C ARG A 44 1.03 8.43 -12.22
N LYS A 45 1.52 9.31 -11.35
CA LYS A 45 2.60 8.92 -10.47
C LYS A 45 2.15 9.01 -9.03
N TRP A 46 2.02 7.88 -8.42
CA TRP A 46 1.64 7.76 -7.02
C TRP A 46 2.80 7.15 -6.27
N LEU A 47 3.08 7.68 -5.11
CA LEU A 47 4.07 7.10 -4.22
C LEU A 47 3.34 6.45 -3.06
N ILE A 48 3.62 5.18 -2.86
CA ILE A 48 2.93 4.37 -1.88
C ILE A 48 3.74 4.33 -0.60
N ASN A 49 3.07 4.58 0.52
CA ASN A 49 3.72 4.46 1.82
C ASN A 49 3.89 2.98 2.12
N MET A 50 5.13 2.50 2.01
CA MET A 50 5.39 1.08 2.16
C MET A 50 5.14 0.60 3.57
N ASP A 51 5.32 1.47 4.55
CA ASP A 51 5.04 1.08 5.92
C ASP A 51 3.56 0.77 6.11
N THR A 52 2.70 1.61 5.56
CA THR A 52 1.27 1.39 5.66
C THR A 52 0.87 0.14 4.88
N LEU A 53 1.47 -0.05 3.72
CA LEU A 53 1.17 -1.22 2.91
C LEU A 53 1.60 -2.50 3.62
N ALA A 54 2.78 -2.49 4.20
CA ALA A 54 3.26 -3.65 4.93
C ALA A 54 2.36 -3.95 6.12
N GLN A 55 1.92 -2.91 6.80
CA GLN A 55 1.05 -3.08 7.94
C GLN A 55 -0.30 -3.65 7.52
N PHE A 56 -0.80 -3.18 6.38
CA PHE A 56 -2.05 -3.71 5.87
C PHE A 56 -1.95 -5.21 5.61
N PHE A 57 -0.85 -5.62 4.99
CA PHE A 57 -0.69 -7.05 4.71
C PHE A 57 -0.42 -7.85 5.96
N ALA A 58 0.22 -7.25 6.95
CA ALA A 58 0.46 -7.94 8.20
C ALA A 58 -0.83 -8.19 8.97
N GLN A 59 -1.73 -7.21 8.93
CA GLN A 59 -3.00 -7.33 9.63
C GLN A 59 -4.05 -8.05 8.81
N GLY A 60 -3.96 -7.87 7.50
CA GLY A 60 -4.96 -8.42 6.62
C GLY A 60 -6.23 -7.60 6.63
N GLU A 61 -7.12 -7.94 5.75
CA GLU A 61 -8.41 -7.29 5.69
C GLU A 61 -9.37 -7.94 6.67
N PRO A 62 -10.26 -7.16 7.27
CA PRO A 62 -11.28 -7.77 8.10
C PRO A 62 -12.10 -8.74 7.25
N VAL A 63 -12.35 -9.91 7.78
CA VAL A 63 -13.09 -10.93 7.07
C VAL A 63 -14.55 -10.75 7.36
N ARG A 64 -15.36 -10.63 6.33
CA ARG A 64 -16.79 -10.61 6.50
C ARG A 64 -17.32 -12.01 6.32
N GLU A 65 -18.38 -12.29 7.01
CA GLU A 65 -18.90 -13.63 6.95
C GLU A 65 -19.34 -14.03 5.58
N ASP A 66 -19.86 -13.09 4.83
CA ASP A 66 -20.32 -13.39 3.49
C ASP A 66 -19.22 -13.24 2.47
N SER A 67 -18.01 -13.02 2.93
CA SER A 67 -16.90 -12.75 2.03
C SER A 67 -15.81 -13.77 2.24
N GLN A 68 -16.16 -14.99 2.18
CA GLN A 68 -15.23 -16.05 2.44
C GLN A 68 -14.23 -16.19 1.34
N PRO A 69 -12.97 -16.37 1.66
CA PRO A 69 -12.00 -16.64 0.61
C PRO A 69 -12.29 -17.98 0.00
N VAL A 70 -12.18 -18.01 -1.29
CA VAL A 70 -12.40 -19.24 -2.01
C VAL A 70 -11.08 -19.77 -2.45
N ASP A 71 -10.72 -20.88 -2.00
CA ASP A 71 -9.44 -21.43 -2.38
C ASP A 71 -9.54 -22.49 -3.34
#